data_72d6826cd50981199b35cd34554a3394
#
_entry.id   72d6826cd50981199b35cd34554a3394
#
_cell.length_a   1.000
_cell.length_b   1.000
_cell.length_c   1.000
_cell.angle_alpha   90.00
_cell.angle_beta   90.00
_cell.angle_gamma   90.00
#
_symmetry.space_group_name_H-M   'P 1'
#
loop_
_entity.id
_entity.type
_entity.pdbx_description
1 polymer ?
#
loop_
_entity_poly.entity_id
_entity_poly.type
_entity_poly.pdbx_seq_one_letter_code
_entity_poly.pdbx_strand_id
1 'polypeptide(L)'
;MNFVFVSPQFPKTYWNFCDRLKHNGVNVLGIGDSGYDEIPDELKECLTEYYRVDSMADYDAMVRAMGYFTFKYGKIDWLESNNEFWLEQDAALRTDFNITTGAQNDFIDRIKYKSKMKEATSLPGYPWPATTWCMKNGLDDARAFVAQVGYPVIVKPDNGCGAEAPIS
;
A
#
# COMPACT_ATOMS: atom_id res chain seq x y z
N MET A 1 12.43 -17.57 6.29
CA MET A 1 11.94 -16.42 5.49
C MET A 1 11.66 -15.28 6.45
N ASN A 2 12.15 -14.09 6.12
CA ASN A 2 11.94 -12.86 6.91
C ASN A 2 10.92 -11.98 6.19
N PHE A 3 9.80 -11.74 6.82
CA PHE A 3 8.69 -10.93 6.31
C PHE A 3 8.54 -9.68 7.17
N VAL A 4 8.68 -8.51 6.57
CA VAL A 4 8.39 -7.24 7.24
C VAL A 4 6.94 -6.85 6.96
N PHE A 5 6.15 -6.70 8.03
CA PHE A 5 4.79 -6.21 7.95
C PHE A 5 4.74 -4.75 8.42
N VAL A 6 4.41 -3.84 7.51
CA VAL A 6 4.27 -2.40 7.80
C VAL A 6 2.85 -2.12 8.29
N SER A 7 2.72 -1.41 9.40
CA SER A 7 1.43 -1.10 10.04
C SER A 7 0.60 -2.34 10.42
N PRO A 8 1.16 -3.34 11.12
CA PRO A 8 0.42 -4.56 11.45
C PRO A 8 -0.73 -4.32 12.45
N GLN A 9 -0.73 -3.17 13.15
CA GLN A 9 -1.74 -2.79 14.14
C GLN A 9 -3.01 -2.20 13.52
N PHE A 10 -2.97 -1.79 12.24
CA PHE A 10 -4.12 -1.18 11.59
C PHE A 10 -4.28 -1.65 10.13
N PRO A 11 -5.48 -2.08 9.73
CA PRO A 11 -6.70 -2.36 10.53
C PRO A 11 -6.51 -3.40 11.64
N LYS A 12 -7.32 -3.33 12.69
CA LYS A 12 -7.20 -4.22 13.88
C LYS A 12 -7.24 -5.72 13.57
N THR A 13 -7.72 -6.11 12.40
CA THR A 13 -7.80 -7.50 11.95
C THR A 13 -6.52 -8.03 11.31
N TYR A 14 -5.49 -7.18 11.11
CA TYR A 14 -4.27 -7.57 10.38
C TYR A 14 -3.38 -8.56 11.14
N TRP A 15 -3.57 -8.70 12.46
CA TRP A 15 -2.93 -9.79 13.21
C TRP A 15 -3.21 -11.17 12.60
N ASN A 16 -4.36 -11.37 11.93
CA ASN A 16 -4.68 -12.63 11.24
C ASN A 16 -3.66 -12.99 10.14
N PHE A 17 -3.15 -11.99 9.39
CA PHE A 17 -2.10 -12.22 8.41
C PHE A 17 -0.79 -12.60 9.11
N CYS A 18 -0.42 -11.90 10.17
CA CYS A 18 0.76 -12.18 10.97
C CYS A 18 0.71 -13.60 11.56
N ASP A 19 -0.45 -14.01 12.09
CA ASP A 19 -0.67 -15.34 12.63
C ASP A 19 -0.48 -16.44 11.57
N ARG A 20 -1.08 -16.26 10.38
CA ARG A 20 -0.90 -17.23 9.30
C ARG A 20 0.54 -17.31 8.80
N LEU A 21 1.23 -16.19 8.71
CA LEU A 21 2.66 -16.17 8.39
C LEU A 21 3.49 -16.94 9.44
N LYS A 22 3.27 -16.66 10.72
CA LYS A 22 3.97 -17.36 11.81
C LYS A 22 3.71 -18.86 11.81
N HIS A 23 2.46 -19.30 11.62
CA HIS A 23 2.11 -20.71 11.51
C HIS A 23 2.79 -21.42 10.33
N ASN A 24 3.19 -20.69 9.31
CA ASN A 24 3.97 -21.19 8.18
C ASN A 24 5.50 -21.08 8.39
N GLY A 25 5.96 -20.84 9.62
CA GLY A 25 7.38 -20.79 9.96
C GLY A 25 8.11 -19.54 9.47
N VAL A 26 7.39 -18.45 9.25
CA VAL A 26 7.94 -17.16 8.82
C VAL A 26 8.32 -16.31 10.03
N ASN A 27 9.48 -15.65 9.99
CA ASN A 27 9.80 -14.57 10.91
C ASN A 27 8.99 -13.34 10.54
N VAL A 28 8.00 -12.98 11.35
CA VAL A 28 7.13 -11.84 11.13
C VAL A 28 7.67 -10.63 11.91
N LEU A 29 8.17 -9.64 11.19
CA LEU A 29 8.84 -8.45 11.73
C LEU A 29 7.94 -7.24 11.52
N GLY A 30 7.34 -6.71 12.58
CA GLY A 30 6.40 -5.60 12.51
C GLY A 30 7.10 -4.24 12.59
N ILE A 31 6.72 -3.29 11.73
CA ILE A 31 7.06 -1.86 11.89
C ILE A 31 5.76 -1.07 12.03
N GLY A 32 5.65 -0.28 13.09
CA GLY A 32 4.48 0.57 13.31
C GLY A 32 4.78 1.76 14.22
N ASP A 33 3.83 2.66 14.37
CA ASP A 33 3.96 3.89 15.18
C ASP A 33 3.21 3.83 16.52
N SER A 34 2.43 2.78 16.76
CA SER A 34 1.79 2.55 18.06
C SER A 34 2.80 2.03 19.11
N GLY A 35 2.59 2.41 20.37
CA GLY A 35 3.36 1.85 21.48
C GLY A 35 3.16 0.33 21.59
N TYR A 36 4.20 -0.39 22.03
CA TYR A 36 4.09 -1.84 22.18
C TYR A 36 2.95 -2.26 23.15
N ASP A 37 2.71 -1.45 24.18
CA ASP A 37 1.64 -1.70 25.15
C ASP A 37 0.23 -1.42 24.57
N GLU A 38 0.16 -0.69 23.48
CA GLU A 38 -1.10 -0.29 22.82
C GLU A 38 -1.55 -1.29 21.73
N ILE A 39 -0.64 -2.11 21.22
CA ILE A 39 -0.99 -3.11 20.21
C ILE A 39 -1.68 -4.32 20.85
N PRO A 40 -2.64 -4.96 20.14
CA PRO A 40 -3.37 -6.12 20.66
C PRO A 40 -2.45 -7.29 21.03
N ASP A 41 -2.81 -8.04 22.07
CA ASP A 41 -2.02 -9.19 22.51
C ASP A 41 -1.93 -10.27 21.42
N GLU A 42 -2.99 -10.48 20.66
CA GLU A 42 -3.00 -11.39 19.51
C GLU A 42 -1.91 -11.01 18.49
N LEU A 43 -1.69 -9.70 18.27
CA LEU A 43 -0.62 -9.24 17.38
C LEU A 43 0.76 -9.47 18.01
N LYS A 44 0.94 -9.17 19.30
CA LYS A 44 2.21 -9.44 20.02
C LYS A 44 2.61 -10.89 19.91
N GLU A 45 1.65 -11.81 20.09
CA GLU A 45 1.88 -13.25 19.99
C GLU A 45 2.28 -13.70 18.59
N CYS A 46 1.80 -13.02 17.56
CA CYS A 46 2.09 -13.36 16.16
C CYS A 46 3.41 -12.81 15.64
N LEU A 47 3.92 -11.72 16.21
CA LEU A 47 5.16 -11.11 15.77
C LEU A 47 6.38 -11.85 16.33
N THR A 48 7.45 -11.91 15.53
CA THR A 48 8.79 -12.29 16.00
C THR A 48 9.43 -11.11 16.72
N GLU A 49 9.25 -9.89 16.17
CA GLU A 49 9.70 -8.66 16.77
C GLU A 49 8.87 -7.48 16.24
N TYR A 50 8.75 -6.43 17.05
CA TYR A 50 8.10 -5.19 16.69
C TYR A 50 9.07 -4.02 16.86
N TYR A 51 9.25 -3.24 15.81
CA TYR A 51 10.03 -2.01 15.82
C TYR A 51 9.10 -0.81 15.75
N ARG A 52 9.09 -0.01 16.84
CA ARG A 52 8.32 1.22 16.88
C ARG A 52 9.10 2.36 16.23
N VAL A 53 8.46 3.08 15.32
CA VAL A 53 8.89 4.39 14.81
C VAL A 53 7.99 5.48 15.37
N ASP A 54 8.45 6.72 15.44
CA ASP A 54 7.61 7.83 15.92
C ASP A 54 6.57 8.27 14.88
N SER A 55 6.90 8.10 13.61
CA SER A 55 5.98 8.31 12.49
C SER A 55 6.36 7.40 11.33
N MET A 56 5.41 6.62 10.84
CA MET A 56 5.61 5.82 9.63
C MET A 56 5.71 6.67 8.36
N ALA A 57 5.32 7.94 8.39
CA ALA A 57 5.52 8.89 7.29
C ALA A 57 6.97 9.41 7.23
N ASP A 58 7.77 9.24 8.30
CA ASP A 58 9.20 9.51 8.26
C ASP A 58 9.95 8.36 7.58
N TYR A 59 10.27 8.56 6.30
CA TYR A 59 10.94 7.54 5.49
C TYR A 59 12.29 7.12 6.06
N ASP A 60 13.07 8.06 6.59
CA ASP A 60 14.38 7.77 7.19
C ASP A 60 14.23 6.90 8.45
N ALA A 61 13.16 7.07 9.23
CA ALA A 61 12.86 6.20 10.36
C ALA A 61 12.52 4.78 9.88
N MET A 62 11.76 4.65 8.80
CA MET A 62 11.44 3.36 8.19
C MET A 62 12.70 2.66 7.64
N VAL A 63 13.60 3.38 6.98
CA VAL A 63 14.89 2.85 6.51
C VAL A 63 15.75 2.36 7.69
N ARG A 64 15.79 3.10 8.81
CA ARG A 64 16.51 2.65 10.02
C ARG A 64 15.91 1.37 10.61
N ALA A 65 14.59 1.25 10.66
CA ALA A 65 13.92 0.02 11.12
C ALA A 65 14.23 -1.18 10.21
N MET A 66 14.18 -0.98 8.90
CA MET A 66 14.55 -2.00 7.91
C MET A 66 16.03 -2.41 8.03
N GLY A 67 16.93 -1.43 8.22
CA GLY A 67 18.36 -1.67 8.45
C GLY A 67 18.61 -2.49 9.72
N TYR A 68 17.89 -2.18 10.80
CA TYR A 68 17.95 -2.95 12.05
C TYR A 68 17.51 -4.40 11.83
N PHE A 69 16.38 -4.63 11.18
CA PHE A 69 15.91 -5.98 10.92
C PHE A 69 16.85 -6.76 9.98
N THR A 70 17.37 -6.09 8.95
CA THR A 70 18.36 -6.70 8.04
C THR A 70 19.63 -7.09 8.78
N PHE A 71 20.12 -6.24 9.69
CA PHE A 71 21.30 -6.54 10.50
C PHE A 71 21.05 -7.74 11.44
N LYS A 72 19.87 -7.82 12.06
CA LYS A 72 19.57 -8.82 13.09
C LYS A 72 19.14 -10.17 12.51
N TYR A 73 18.34 -10.15 11.44
CA TYR A 73 17.72 -11.36 10.89
C TYR A 73 18.26 -11.74 9.50
N GLY A 74 19.12 -10.91 8.92
CA GLY A 74 19.61 -11.10 7.56
C GLY A 74 18.67 -10.54 6.51
N LYS A 75 18.82 -11.01 5.27
CA LYS A 75 18.01 -10.51 4.14
C LYS A 75 16.51 -10.57 4.43
N ILE A 76 15.83 -9.48 4.12
CA ILE A 76 14.37 -9.44 4.12
C ILE A 76 13.88 -10.02 2.79
N ASP A 77 13.03 -11.04 2.87
CA ASP A 77 12.51 -11.75 1.70
C ASP A 77 11.23 -11.13 1.16
N TRP A 78 10.42 -10.53 2.05
CA TRP A 78 9.13 -9.92 1.73
C TRP A 78 8.86 -8.71 2.60
N LEU A 79 8.21 -7.69 2.03
CA LEU A 79 7.70 -6.53 2.75
C LEU A 79 6.32 -6.19 2.21
N GLU A 80 5.35 -5.94 3.11
CA GLU A 80 3.97 -5.62 2.74
C GLU A 80 3.25 -4.89 3.88
N SER A 81 2.39 -3.92 3.53
CA SER A 81 1.46 -3.28 4.46
C SER A 81 0.03 -3.79 4.31
N ASN A 82 -0.31 -4.40 3.17
CA ASN A 82 -1.69 -4.69 2.77
C ASN A 82 -2.60 -3.45 2.81
N ASN A 83 -2.02 -2.26 2.65
CA ASN A 83 -2.73 -1.00 2.79
C ASN A 83 -2.41 -0.07 1.61
N GLU A 84 -3.45 0.34 0.88
CA GLU A 84 -3.32 1.23 -0.28
C GLU A 84 -2.60 2.55 0.06
N PHE A 85 -2.73 3.05 1.30
CA PHE A 85 -2.07 4.27 1.74
C PHE A 85 -0.54 4.17 1.67
N TRP A 86 0.04 3.00 2.03
CA TRP A 86 1.48 2.78 2.14
C TRP A 86 2.14 2.21 0.88
N LEU A 87 1.40 1.97 -0.21
CA LEU A 87 1.92 1.29 -1.40
C LEU A 87 3.19 1.91 -1.98
N GLU A 88 3.29 3.24 -2.04
CA GLU A 88 4.47 3.93 -2.57
C GLU A 88 5.67 3.78 -1.63
N GLN A 89 5.45 3.87 -0.31
CA GLN A 89 6.48 3.64 0.69
C GLN A 89 6.95 2.19 0.70
N ASP A 90 6.02 1.23 0.62
CA ASP A 90 6.36 -0.19 0.50
C ASP A 90 7.25 -0.45 -0.72
N ALA A 91 6.92 0.16 -1.86
CA ALA A 91 7.70 0.05 -3.09
C ALA A 91 9.09 0.69 -2.95
N ALA A 92 9.18 1.85 -2.30
CA ALA A 92 10.45 2.52 -2.03
C ALA A 92 11.36 1.65 -1.14
N LEU A 93 10.83 1.13 -0.04
CA LEU A 93 11.57 0.23 0.86
C LEU A 93 11.99 -1.07 0.16
N ARG A 94 11.13 -1.66 -0.68
CA ARG A 94 11.52 -2.84 -1.48
C ARG A 94 12.65 -2.53 -2.44
N THR A 95 12.64 -1.35 -3.06
CA THR A 95 13.68 -0.90 -3.98
C THR A 95 15.01 -0.71 -3.24
N ASP A 96 15.01 0.03 -2.15
CA ASP A 96 16.22 0.38 -1.40
C ASP A 96 16.87 -0.84 -0.73
N PHE A 97 16.08 -1.81 -0.29
CA PHE A 97 16.56 -3.05 0.33
C PHE A 97 16.66 -4.25 -0.63
N ASN A 98 16.50 -4.01 -1.93
CA ASN A 98 16.57 -5.05 -2.96
C ASN A 98 15.64 -6.25 -2.67
N ILE A 99 14.42 -5.96 -2.24
CA ILE A 99 13.36 -6.96 -2.04
C ILE A 99 12.62 -7.10 -3.37
N THR A 100 12.85 -8.20 -4.07
CA THR A 100 12.33 -8.43 -5.44
C THR A 100 10.94 -9.07 -5.47
N THR A 101 10.37 -9.36 -4.31
CA THR A 101 9.00 -9.85 -4.14
C THR A 101 8.06 -8.65 -3.97
N GLY A 102 7.12 -8.50 -4.88
CA GLY A 102 6.21 -7.36 -4.91
C GLY A 102 6.67 -6.19 -5.80
N ALA A 103 5.80 -5.20 -5.95
CA ALA A 103 6.06 -4.04 -6.79
C ALA A 103 7.14 -3.12 -6.18
N GLN A 104 8.08 -2.70 -7.01
CA GLN A 104 9.11 -1.70 -6.70
C GLN A 104 8.74 -0.34 -7.34
N ASN A 105 9.61 0.67 -7.19
CA ASN A 105 9.37 2.04 -7.66
C ASN A 105 9.11 2.15 -9.16
N ASP A 106 9.65 1.27 -9.95
CA ASP A 106 9.48 1.23 -11.42
C ASP A 106 8.09 0.73 -11.85
N PHE A 107 7.36 0.09 -10.95
CA PHE A 107 6.08 -0.53 -11.26
C PHE A 107 4.90 0.02 -10.43
N ILE A 108 5.13 0.55 -9.21
CA ILE A 108 4.07 0.87 -8.25
C ILE A 108 3.03 1.85 -8.79
N ASP A 109 3.40 2.77 -9.62
CA ASP A 109 2.52 3.75 -10.25
C ASP A 109 1.36 3.09 -11.01
N ARG A 110 1.64 1.94 -11.65
CA ARG A 110 0.62 1.17 -12.41
C ARG A 110 -0.40 0.48 -11.52
N ILE A 111 -0.13 0.40 -10.23
CA ILE A 111 -1.04 -0.16 -9.22
C ILE A 111 -1.74 0.96 -8.45
N LYS A 112 -1.02 2.04 -8.13
CA LYS A 112 -1.50 3.12 -7.28
C LYS A 112 -2.42 4.10 -8.01
N TYR A 113 -2.04 4.52 -9.23
CA TYR A 113 -2.76 5.54 -9.99
C TYR A 113 -3.78 4.91 -10.94
N LYS A 114 -5.05 5.31 -10.80
CA LYS A 114 -6.15 4.77 -11.63
C LYS A 114 -5.96 5.05 -13.12
N SER A 115 -5.34 6.20 -13.46
CA SER A 115 -4.95 6.54 -14.82
C SER A 115 -3.97 5.51 -15.40
N LYS A 116 -2.88 5.25 -14.69
CA LYS A 116 -1.82 4.33 -15.13
C LYS A 116 -2.24 2.86 -15.06
N MET A 117 -3.09 2.51 -14.07
CA MET A 117 -3.67 1.16 -13.96
C MET A 117 -4.46 0.79 -15.21
N LYS A 118 -5.26 1.72 -15.75
CA LYS A 118 -6.04 1.47 -16.97
C LYS A 118 -5.17 1.24 -18.19
N GLU A 119 -4.10 2.03 -18.34
CA GLU A 119 -3.13 1.83 -19.42
C GLU A 119 -2.46 0.45 -19.33
N ALA A 120 -2.07 0.04 -18.12
CA ALA A 120 -1.38 -1.22 -17.87
C ALA A 120 -2.28 -2.46 -18.05
N THR A 121 -3.60 -2.31 -17.84
CA THR A 121 -4.57 -3.42 -17.85
C THR A 121 -5.50 -3.42 -19.06
N SER A 122 -5.26 -2.56 -20.06
CA SER A 122 -6.00 -2.54 -21.32
C SER A 122 -5.70 -3.81 -22.14
N LEU A 123 -6.62 -4.78 -22.09
CA LEU A 123 -6.54 -6.01 -22.86
C LEU A 123 -7.48 -5.96 -24.07
N PRO A 124 -7.07 -6.49 -25.24
CA PRO A 124 -7.96 -6.64 -26.38
C PRO A 124 -9.20 -7.49 -26.00
N GLY A 125 -10.39 -6.96 -26.27
CA GLY A 125 -11.66 -7.64 -25.99
C GLY A 125 -12.26 -7.37 -24.61
N TYR A 126 -11.58 -6.61 -23.75
CA TYR A 126 -12.10 -6.12 -22.47
C TYR A 126 -12.16 -4.60 -22.47
N PRO A 127 -13.20 -3.99 -23.06
CA PRO A 127 -13.32 -2.53 -23.09
C PRO A 127 -13.54 -1.99 -21.67
N TRP A 128 -12.69 -1.08 -21.26
CA TRP A 128 -12.93 -0.27 -20.07
C TRP A 128 -14.13 0.65 -20.32
N PRO A 129 -14.93 0.98 -19.29
CA PRO A 129 -15.91 2.05 -19.40
C PRO A 129 -15.26 3.33 -19.91
N ALA A 130 -16.02 4.13 -20.69
CA ALA A 130 -15.56 5.42 -21.14
C ALA A 130 -15.07 6.26 -19.93
N THR A 131 -13.92 6.89 -20.07
CA THR A 131 -13.30 7.69 -19.01
C THR A 131 -12.62 8.89 -19.60
N THR A 132 -12.57 9.98 -18.83
CA THR A 132 -11.75 11.15 -19.11
C THR A 132 -11.00 11.62 -17.87
N TRP A 133 -9.95 12.40 -18.06
CA TRP A 133 -9.13 12.96 -17.01
C TRP A 133 -9.34 14.48 -16.97
N CYS A 134 -9.92 14.97 -15.90
CA CYS A 134 -10.20 16.39 -15.70
C CYS A 134 -8.96 17.09 -15.11
N MET A 135 -7.90 17.24 -15.89
CA MET A 135 -6.60 17.71 -15.40
C MET A 135 -6.43 19.24 -15.47
N LYS A 136 -6.64 19.84 -16.65
CA LYS A 136 -6.36 21.25 -16.89
C LYS A 136 -7.59 22.14 -16.85
N ASN A 137 -8.69 21.68 -17.43
CA ASN A 137 -9.92 22.48 -17.57
C ASN A 137 -11.03 22.00 -16.63
N GLY A 138 -10.72 21.03 -15.76
CA GLY A 138 -11.55 20.55 -14.65
C GLY A 138 -13.02 20.35 -15.00
N LEU A 139 -13.84 21.37 -14.72
CA LEU A 139 -15.29 21.32 -14.92
C LEU A 139 -15.71 21.28 -16.38
N ASP A 140 -14.98 21.90 -17.28
CA ASP A 140 -15.33 21.93 -18.72
C ASP A 140 -15.04 20.57 -19.37
N ASP A 141 -13.93 19.90 -18.99
CA ASP A 141 -13.64 18.54 -19.40
C ASP A 141 -14.71 17.56 -18.89
N ALA A 142 -15.15 17.73 -17.65
CA ALA A 142 -16.21 16.92 -17.07
C ALA A 142 -17.55 17.12 -17.80
N ARG A 143 -17.92 18.37 -18.12
CA ARG A 143 -19.14 18.69 -18.87
C ARG A 143 -19.11 18.12 -20.29
N ALA A 144 -17.98 18.24 -20.98
CA ALA A 144 -17.82 17.71 -22.33
C ALA A 144 -17.95 16.17 -22.31
N PHE A 145 -17.35 15.51 -21.31
CA PHE A 145 -17.48 14.07 -21.14
C PHE A 145 -18.92 13.63 -20.86
N VAL A 146 -19.63 14.31 -19.95
CA VAL A 146 -21.04 14.02 -19.67
C VAL A 146 -21.91 14.20 -20.90
N ALA A 147 -21.65 15.25 -21.71
CA ALA A 147 -22.37 15.47 -22.95
C ALA A 147 -22.19 14.34 -23.97
N GLN A 148 -21.05 13.66 -23.94
CA GLN A 148 -20.73 12.52 -24.80
C GLN A 148 -21.34 11.18 -24.31
N VAL A 149 -21.27 10.91 -22.99
CA VAL A 149 -21.61 9.57 -22.44
C VAL A 149 -22.96 9.52 -21.71
N GLY A 150 -23.51 10.67 -21.31
CA GLY A 150 -24.72 10.78 -20.50
C GLY A 150 -24.49 10.50 -19.01
N TYR A 151 -25.55 10.55 -18.24
CA TYR A 151 -25.59 10.19 -16.82
C TYR A 151 -26.04 8.72 -16.63
N PRO A 152 -25.66 8.06 -15.53
CA PRO A 152 -24.81 8.53 -14.43
C PRO A 152 -23.30 8.47 -14.75
N VAL A 153 -22.53 9.38 -14.15
CA VAL A 153 -21.06 9.35 -14.17
C VAL A 153 -20.51 9.26 -12.73
N ILE A 154 -19.33 8.68 -12.57
CA ILE A 154 -18.62 8.57 -11.28
C ILE A 154 -17.32 9.36 -11.39
N VAL A 155 -17.12 10.28 -10.44
CA VAL A 155 -15.85 11.02 -10.27
C VAL A 155 -15.02 10.33 -9.18
N LYS A 156 -13.75 10.12 -9.47
CA LYS A 156 -12.80 9.50 -8.51
C LYS A 156 -11.47 10.24 -8.54
N PRO A 157 -10.80 10.43 -7.39
CA PRO A 157 -9.43 10.90 -7.41
C PRO A 157 -8.53 9.88 -8.10
N ASP A 158 -7.52 10.34 -8.81
CA ASP A 158 -6.55 9.47 -9.48
C ASP A 158 -5.72 8.67 -8.46
N ASN A 159 -5.26 9.37 -7.42
CA ASN A 159 -4.55 8.81 -6.29
C ASN A 159 -5.35 9.07 -5.00
N GLY A 160 -6.00 8.05 -4.46
CA GLY A 160 -6.75 8.13 -3.22
C GLY A 160 -7.20 6.76 -2.77
N CYS A 161 -7.16 6.53 -1.47
CA CYS A 161 -7.61 5.30 -0.81
C CYS A 161 -8.93 5.53 -0.09
N GLY A 162 -9.81 4.53 -0.17
CA GLY A 162 -11.12 4.57 0.47
C GLY A 162 -12.19 5.34 -0.33
N ALA A 163 -13.42 5.28 0.18
CA ALA A 163 -14.56 6.02 -0.34
C ALA A 163 -14.61 7.41 0.36
N GLU A 164 -13.77 8.34 -0.07
CA GLU A 164 -14.04 9.74 0.24
C GLU A 164 -15.36 10.12 -0.42
N ALA A 165 -16.20 10.87 0.32
CA ALA A 165 -17.54 11.21 -0.12
C ALA A 165 -17.52 11.78 -1.55
N PRO A 166 -18.45 11.35 -2.43
CA PRO A 166 -18.54 11.91 -3.76
C PRO A 166 -18.79 13.42 -3.63
N ILE A 167 -18.04 14.20 -4.40
CA ILE A 167 -18.29 15.63 -4.56
C ILE A 167 -19.67 15.76 -5.18
N SER A 168 -20.61 16.25 -4.38
CA SER A 168 -21.99 16.54 -4.81
C SER A 168 -22.04 17.79 -5.69
#